data_d5a10f21b7833e4bfb52985b6afcfa9b
#
_entry.id   d5a10f21b7833e4bfb52985b6afcfa9b
#
_cell.length_a   1.000
_cell.length_b   1.000
_cell.length_c   1.000
_cell.angle_alpha   90.00
_cell.angle_beta   90.00
_cell.angle_gamma   90.00
#
_symmetry.space_group_name_H-M   'P 1'
#
loop_
_entity.id
_entity.type
_entity.pdbx_description
1 polymer ?
#
loop_
_entity_poly.entity_id
_entity_poly.type
_entity_poly.pdbx_seq_one_letter_code
_entity_poly.pdbx_strand_id
1 'polypeptide(L)'
;MLIELDYPVPLSVELEAAKTLLLIIDMENENAHPAGALYIGEPVRKIIPRIAQLRERIRQAGGRVVHTQSVRSPDALEFAVFKNTVRKLEGTWGAELIDDLKPASDEPLIVKHTHDCFYQTEMDALLTQMELRPGEGRVIVTGISTRNCVQSAVMGFSVRDYHVYVPMDCTAHNDEKQVLQAFSLFTSFGYKHSVTMTRSDLIQLY
;
A
#
# COMPACT_ATOMS: atom_id res chain seq x y z
N MET A 1 -6.13 -26.20 17.84
CA MET A 1 -4.93 -25.44 18.22
C MET A 1 -5.20 -23.99 17.86
N LEU A 2 -5.42 -23.12 18.85
CA LEU A 2 -5.50 -21.67 18.62
C LEU A 2 -4.06 -21.18 18.43
N ILE A 3 -3.75 -20.67 17.26
CA ILE A 3 -2.48 -19.98 17.02
C ILE A 3 -2.68 -18.54 17.50
N GLU A 4 -1.99 -18.20 18.58
CA GLU A 4 -1.90 -16.82 19.03
C GLU A 4 -0.92 -16.09 18.08
N LEU A 5 -1.39 -15.04 17.41
CA LEU A 5 -0.56 -14.25 16.51
C LEU A 5 -0.02 -13.05 17.30
N ASP A 6 1.28 -13.03 17.51
CA ASP A 6 1.94 -11.92 18.16
C ASP A 6 1.98 -10.68 17.25
N TYR A 7 1.73 -9.52 17.85
CA TYR A 7 1.87 -8.25 17.15
C TYR A 7 3.38 -7.95 16.96
N PRO A 8 3.87 -7.73 15.74
CA PRO A 8 5.29 -7.49 15.53
C PRO A 8 5.78 -6.20 16.19
N VAL A 9 7.01 -6.22 16.68
CA VAL A 9 7.65 -5.03 17.24
C VAL A 9 8.18 -4.17 16.10
N PRO A 10 7.74 -2.89 15.99
CA PRO A 10 8.24 -2.01 14.95
C PRO A 10 9.69 -1.60 15.21
N LEU A 11 10.49 -1.55 14.14
CA LEU A 11 11.90 -1.16 14.19
C LEU A 11 12.09 0.29 13.72
N SER A 12 13.02 1.02 14.34
CA SER A 12 13.51 2.29 13.82
C SER A 12 14.39 2.03 12.59
N VAL A 13 14.21 2.84 11.55
CA VAL A 13 14.93 2.69 10.28
C VAL A 13 15.43 4.03 9.76
N GLU A 14 16.63 4.01 9.18
CA GLU A 14 17.23 5.15 8.49
C GLU A 14 17.31 4.82 6.99
N LEU A 15 16.72 5.66 6.16
CA LEU A 15 16.57 5.40 4.73
C LEU A 15 17.16 6.54 3.91
N GLU A 16 17.99 6.19 2.92
CA GLU A 16 18.49 7.12 1.91
C GLU A 16 17.30 7.59 1.03
N ALA A 17 16.94 8.86 1.13
CA ALA A 17 15.74 9.38 0.48
C ALA A 17 15.78 9.20 -1.05
N ALA A 18 16.94 9.40 -1.67
CA ALA A 18 17.13 9.25 -3.12
C ALA A 18 16.86 7.81 -3.64
N LYS A 19 16.95 6.81 -2.76
CA LYS A 19 16.66 5.40 -3.06
C LYS A 19 15.34 4.91 -2.47
N THR A 20 14.52 5.83 -1.97
CA THR A 20 13.27 5.50 -1.27
C THR A 20 12.05 5.87 -2.08
N LEU A 21 11.12 4.93 -2.19
CA LEU A 21 9.79 5.07 -2.75
C LEU A 21 8.74 4.93 -1.65
N LEU A 22 7.83 5.88 -1.53
CA LEU A 22 6.57 5.72 -0.81
C LEU A 22 5.51 5.24 -1.79
N LEU A 23 4.95 4.06 -1.56
CA LEU A 23 3.82 3.52 -2.31
C LEU A 23 2.54 3.69 -1.48
N ILE A 24 1.58 4.46 -2.01
CA ILE A 24 0.27 4.70 -1.40
C ILE A 24 -0.77 3.88 -2.14
N ILE A 25 -1.30 2.85 -1.49
CA ILE A 25 -2.13 1.83 -2.13
C ILE A 25 -3.61 2.10 -1.93
N ASP A 26 -4.32 2.24 -3.06
CA ASP A 26 -5.77 2.09 -3.22
C ASP A 26 -6.61 2.93 -2.23
N MET A 27 -6.24 4.18 -2.03
CA MET A 27 -6.98 5.11 -1.16
C MET A 27 -8.17 5.73 -1.92
N GLU A 28 -9.02 4.87 -2.52
CA GLU A 28 -10.20 5.30 -3.28
C GLU A 28 -11.40 5.61 -2.36
N ASN A 29 -12.30 6.46 -2.86
CA ASN A 29 -13.53 6.86 -2.18
C ASN A 29 -14.39 5.68 -1.75
N GLU A 30 -14.48 4.62 -2.56
CA GLU A 30 -15.29 3.43 -2.24
C GLU A 30 -14.91 2.79 -0.90
N ASN A 31 -13.62 2.77 -0.56
CA ASN A 31 -13.09 2.10 0.63
C ASN A 31 -12.63 3.07 1.73
N ALA A 32 -12.20 4.27 1.37
CA ALA A 32 -11.57 5.22 2.29
C ALA A 32 -12.47 6.39 2.70
N HIS A 33 -13.50 6.72 1.90
CA HIS A 33 -14.42 7.80 2.21
C HIS A 33 -15.66 7.29 2.97
N PRO A 34 -16.17 8.03 3.98
CA PRO A 34 -17.35 7.60 4.77
C PRO A 34 -18.61 7.33 3.96
N ALA A 35 -18.78 7.95 2.78
CA ALA A 35 -19.90 7.72 1.87
C ALA A 35 -19.67 6.52 0.91
N GLY A 36 -18.48 5.92 0.92
CA GLY A 36 -18.17 4.74 0.12
C GLY A 36 -18.89 3.50 0.64
N ALA A 37 -19.41 2.68 -0.27
CA ALA A 37 -20.21 1.52 0.14
C ALA A 37 -19.38 0.36 0.72
N LEU A 38 -18.07 0.36 0.49
CA LEU A 38 -17.10 -0.58 1.10
C LEU A 38 -16.22 0.11 2.15
N TYR A 39 -16.70 1.20 2.72
CA TYR A 39 -15.94 1.97 3.70
C TYR A 39 -15.38 1.11 4.83
N ILE A 40 -14.07 1.13 5.01
CA ILE A 40 -13.35 0.32 6.01
C ILE A 40 -13.64 0.78 7.46
N GLY A 41 -14.12 2.02 7.63
CA GLY A 41 -14.48 2.56 8.93
C GLY A 41 -13.34 3.32 9.61
N GLU A 42 -13.40 3.38 10.93
CA GLU A 42 -12.44 4.14 11.76
C GLU A 42 -10.95 3.78 11.51
N PRO A 43 -10.57 2.52 11.22
CA PRO A 43 -9.17 2.21 10.93
C PRO A 43 -8.59 3.02 9.76
N VAL A 44 -9.33 3.20 8.66
CA VAL A 44 -8.81 3.97 7.51
C VAL A 44 -8.71 5.46 7.83
N ARG A 45 -9.62 6.01 8.60
CA ARG A 45 -9.55 7.42 9.02
C ARG A 45 -8.29 7.74 9.81
N LYS A 46 -7.79 6.80 10.61
CA LYS A 46 -6.59 6.97 11.43
C LYS A 46 -5.31 6.98 10.61
N ILE A 47 -5.27 6.26 9.49
CA ILE A 47 -4.07 6.18 8.66
C ILE A 47 -3.92 7.36 7.68
N ILE A 48 -5.01 7.97 7.23
CA ILE A 48 -4.98 9.07 6.25
C ILE A 48 -4.02 10.18 6.66
N PRO A 49 -4.15 10.83 7.85
CA PRO A 49 -3.25 11.92 8.24
C PRO A 49 -1.79 11.46 8.41
N ARG A 50 -1.56 10.21 8.80
CA ARG A 50 -0.20 9.65 8.95
C ARG A 50 0.46 9.43 7.59
N ILE A 51 -0.28 8.91 6.61
CA ILE A 51 0.20 8.76 5.24
C ILE A 51 0.51 10.13 4.64
N ALA A 52 -0.39 11.12 4.81
CA ALA A 52 -0.18 12.48 4.31
C ALA A 52 1.08 13.10 4.91
N GLN A 53 1.29 12.98 6.22
CA GLN A 53 2.49 13.47 6.90
C GLN A 53 3.77 12.74 6.42
N LEU A 54 3.72 11.42 6.28
CA LEU A 54 4.85 10.64 5.77
C LEU A 54 5.17 11.02 4.32
N ARG A 55 4.15 11.18 3.46
CA ARG A 55 4.31 11.65 2.08
C ARG A 55 5.04 12.98 2.01
N GLU A 56 4.63 13.95 2.82
CA GLU A 56 5.27 15.26 2.86
C GLU A 56 6.75 15.16 3.27
N ARG A 57 7.08 14.37 4.29
CA ARG A 57 8.46 14.13 4.74
C ARG A 57 9.31 13.46 3.65
N ILE A 58 8.76 12.48 2.93
CA ILE A 58 9.44 11.80 1.82
C ILE A 58 9.74 12.81 0.70
N ARG A 59 8.78 13.63 0.33
CA ARG A 59 8.94 14.66 -0.71
C ARG A 59 10.01 15.68 -0.34
N GLN A 60 9.96 16.22 0.88
CA GLN A 60 10.93 17.19 1.39
C GLN A 60 12.35 16.63 1.43
N ALA A 61 12.51 15.34 1.67
CA ALA A 61 13.80 14.67 1.66
C ALA A 61 14.30 14.29 0.23
N GLY A 62 13.48 14.50 -0.81
CA GLY A 62 13.82 14.14 -2.19
C GLY A 62 13.53 12.67 -2.57
N GLY A 63 12.76 11.97 -1.75
CA GLY A 63 12.23 10.64 -2.07
C GLY A 63 11.09 10.69 -3.09
N ARG A 64 10.68 9.52 -3.57
CA ARG A 64 9.65 9.37 -4.60
C ARG A 64 8.34 8.92 -4.00
N VAL A 65 7.24 9.33 -4.61
CA VAL A 65 5.88 8.90 -4.23
C VAL A 65 5.18 8.33 -5.45
N VAL A 66 4.55 7.18 -5.29
CA VAL A 66 3.70 6.54 -6.31
C VAL A 66 2.39 6.13 -5.68
N HIS A 67 1.31 6.31 -6.40
CA HIS A 67 -0.02 5.90 -5.99
C HIS A 67 -0.49 4.70 -6.81
N THR A 68 -1.33 3.85 -6.23
CA THR A 68 -2.11 2.88 -7.00
C THR A 68 -3.59 3.20 -6.91
N GLN A 69 -4.31 2.87 -7.96
CA GLN A 69 -5.76 2.94 -8.07
C GLN A 69 -6.29 1.60 -8.56
N SER A 70 -7.18 1.01 -7.82
CA SER A 70 -7.83 -0.24 -8.20
C SER A 70 -9.11 0.03 -8.97
N VAL A 71 -9.08 -0.19 -10.27
CA VAL A 71 -10.24 -0.06 -11.17
C VAL A 71 -10.68 -1.44 -11.63
N ARG A 72 -11.99 -1.72 -11.56
CA ARG A 72 -12.52 -3.03 -11.93
C ARG A 72 -13.11 -3.01 -13.34
N SER A 73 -12.86 -4.07 -14.09
CA SER A 73 -13.59 -4.33 -15.33
C SER A 73 -15.03 -4.76 -15.00
N PRO A 74 -16.05 -4.36 -15.79
CA PRO A 74 -17.40 -4.88 -15.63
C PRO A 74 -17.52 -6.40 -15.70
N ASP A 75 -16.59 -7.05 -16.41
CA ASP A 75 -16.53 -8.51 -16.60
C ASP A 75 -15.65 -9.22 -15.56
N ALA A 76 -15.21 -8.52 -14.51
CA ALA A 76 -14.37 -9.12 -13.49
C ALA A 76 -15.08 -10.30 -12.81
N LEU A 77 -14.35 -11.41 -12.64
CA LEU A 77 -14.86 -12.65 -12.03
C LEU A 77 -15.51 -12.40 -10.67
N GLU A 78 -15.00 -11.44 -9.90
CA GLU A 78 -15.55 -11.10 -8.60
C GLU A 78 -17.02 -10.65 -8.67
N PHE A 79 -17.45 -9.98 -9.73
CA PHE A 79 -18.85 -9.57 -9.91
C PHE A 79 -19.78 -10.73 -10.21
N ALA A 80 -19.28 -11.77 -10.87
CA ALA A 80 -20.03 -13.00 -11.07
C ALA A 80 -20.25 -13.76 -9.75
N VAL A 81 -19.27 -13.68 -8.82
CA VAL A 81 -19.32 -14.36 -7.52
C VAL A 81 -20.10 -13.54 -6.49
N PHE A 82 -19.85 -12.25 -6.41
CA PHE A 82 -20.47 -11.34 -5.43
C PHE A 82 -21.63 -10.57 -6.07
N LYS A 83 -22.68 -11.26 -6.42
CA LYS A 83 -23.88 -10.72 -7.09
C LYS A 83 -24.24 -9.29 -6.60
N ASN A 84 -24.41 -8.35 -7.55
CA ASN A 84 -24.81 -6.94 -7.33
C ASN A 84 -23.76 -5.99 -6.76
N THR A 85 -22.48 -6.29 -6.85
CA THR A 85 -21.41 -5.44 -6.31
C THR A 85 -20.47 -4.88 -7.38
N VAL A 86 -21.03 -4.49 -8.55
CA VAL A 86 -20.24 -3.77 -9.56
C VAL A 86 -19.83 -2.42 -8.99
N ARG A 87 -18.55 -2.28 -8.65
CA ARG A 87 -18.00 -1.12 -7.94
C ARG A 87 -16.63 -0.77 -8.48
N LYS A 88 -16.17 0.44 -8.21
CA LYS A 88 -14.88 0.94 -8.67
C LYS A 88 -14.67 0.82 -10.17
N LEU A 89 -15.74 1.03 -10.96
CA LEU A 89 -15.59 1.13 -12.40
C LEU A 89 -14.86 2.42 -12.77
N GLU A 90 -14.14 2.38 -13.87
CA GLU A 90 -13.44 3.54 -14.40
C GLU A 90 -14.40 4.74 -14.57
N GLY A 91 -13.93 5.93 -14.18
CA GLY A 91 -14.72 7.16 -14.25
C GLY A 91 -15.82 7.32 -13.21
N THR A 92 -15.94 6.37 -12.25
CA THR A 92 -16.89 6.52 -11.14
C THR A 92 -16.24 7.17 -9.94
N TRP A 93 -17.02 7.95 -9.17
CA TRP A 93 -16.57 8.57 -7.93
C TRP A 93 -15.95 7.55 -6.94
N GLY A 94 -16.50 6.35 -6.86
CA GLY A 94 -15.99 5.29 -5.98
C GLY A 94 -14.58 4.83 -6.33
N ALA A 95 -14.17 4.93 -7.61
CA ALA A 95 -12.83 4.60 -8.07
C ALA A 95 -11.82 5.75 -7.88
N GLU A 96 -12.26 7.00 -7.75
CA GLU A 96 -11.36 8.13 -7.54
C GLU A 96 -10.66 8.05 -6.19
N LEU A 97 -9.42 8.51 -6.13
CA LEU A 97 -8.68 8.64 -4.87
C LEU A 97 -9.28 9.76 -4.01
N ILE A 98 -9.27 9.57 -2.67
CA ILE A 98 -9.75 10.58 -1.72
C ILE A 98 -8.95 11.88 -1.85
N ASP A 99 -9.61 13.02 -1.61
CA ASP A 99 -9.00 14.36 -1.77
C ASP A 99 -7.74 14.54 -0.93
N ASP A 100 -7.71 14.01 0.29
CA ASP A 100 -6.57 14.10 1.22
C ASP A 100 -5.28 13.47 0.68
N LEU A 101 -5.39 12.51 -0.23
CA LEU A 101 -4.26 11.74 -0.77
C LEU A 101 -4.26 11.68 -2.30
N LYS A 102 -4.87 12.66 -2.98
CA LYS A 102 -4.74 12.78 -4.43
C LYS A 102 -3.28 12.99 -4.83
N PRO A 103 -2.82 12.32 -5.90
CA PRO A 103 -1.46 12.53 -6.43
C PRO A 103 -1.20 13.99 -6.81
N ALA A 104 -0.02 14.48 -6.50
CA ALA A 104 0.47 15.71 -7.11
C ALA A 104 0.84 15.45 -8.59
N SER A 105 1.03 16.52 -9.38
CA SER A 105 1.30 16.40 -10.81
C SER A 105 2.59 15.64 -11.16
N ASP A 106 3.50 15.54 -10.21
CA ASP A 106 4.79 14.85 -10.32
C ASP A 106 4.77 13.45 -9.66
N GLU A 107 3.62 13.03 -9.14
CA GLU A 107 3.45 11.71 -8.52
C GLU A 107 2.69 10.75 -9.45
N PRO A 108 3.35 9.71 -9.96
CA PRO A 108 2.71 8.74 -10.84
C PRO A 108 1.55 7.99 -10.18
N LEU A 109 0.53 7.69 -10.98
CA LEU A 109 -0.61 6.86 -10.63
C LEU A 109 -0.60 5.57 -11.46
N ILE A 110 -0.49 4.43 -10.80
CA ILE A 110 -0.58 3.09 -11.40
C ILE A 110 -2.04 2.60 -11.27
N VAL A 111 -2.71 2.47 -12.39
CA VAL A 111 -4.04 1.84 -12.46
C VAL A 111 -3.86 0.33 -12.57
N LYS A 112 -4.58 -0.41 -11.73
CA LYS A 112 -4.54 -1.88 -11.70
C LYS A 112 -5.93 -2.49 -11.61
N HIS A 113 -6.07 -3.71 -12.11
CA HIS A 113 -7.34 -4.44 -12.18
C HIS A 113 -7.41 -5.62 -11.22
N THR A 114 -6.32 -5.89 -10.50
CA THR A 114 -6.20 -6.98 -9.51
C THR A 114 -5.62 -6.45 -8.19
N HIS A 115 -5.40 -7.33 -7.22
CA HIS A 115 -4.70 -6.95 -5.99
C HIS A 115 -3.21 -6.68 -6.21
N ASP A 116 -2.62 -7.26 -7.26
CA ASP A 116 -1.21 -7.12 -7.59
C ASP A 116 -0.97 -5.80 -8.36
N CYS A 117 -0.03 -4.98 -7.88
CA CYS A 117 0.35 -3.73 -8.53
C CYS A 117 1.37 -3.91 -9.67
N PHE A 118 1.85 -5.13 -9.91
CA PHE A 118 2.75 -5.47 -11.01
C PHE A 118 2.05 -6.14 -12.18
N TYR A 119 0.98 -6.90 -11.90
CA TYR A 119 0.31 -7.67 -12.93
C TYR A 119 -0.42 -6.78 -13.95
N GLN A 120 0.05 -6.82 -15.18
CA GLN A 120 -0.48 -6.01 -16.31
C GLN A 120 -0.51 -4.50 -16.01
N THR A 121 0.54 -4.00 -15.34
CA THR A 121 0.74 -2.58 -15.06
C THR A 121 2.12 -2.12 -15.50
N GLU A 122 2.37 -0.82 -15.42
CA GLU A 122 3.65 -0.19 -15.76
C GLU A 122 4.62 -0.13 -14.57
N MET A 123 4.35 -0.80 -13.44
CA MET A 123 5.14 -0.65 -12.21
C MET A 123 6.62 -0.99 -12.42
N ASP A 124 6.95 -2.11 -13.08
CA ASP A 124 8.35 -2.51 -13.32
C ASP A 124 9.07 -1.49 -14.22
N ALA A 125 8.40 -0.93 -15.24
CA ALA A 125 8.94 0.11 -16.09
C ALA A 125 9.15 1.42 -15.33
N LEU A 126 8.20 1.81 -14.48
CA LEU A 126 8.29 3.01 -13.64
C LEU A 126 9.45 2.93 -12.64
N LEU A 127 9.65 1.79 -11.99
CA LEU A 127 10.78 1.58 -11.07
C LEU A 127 12.13 1.72 -11.80
N THR A 128 12.21 1.18 -13.03
CA THR A 128 13.38 1.34 -13.88
C THR A 128 13.64 2.80 -14.24
N GLN A 129 12.59 3.54 -14.65
CA GLN A 129 12.68 4.98 -14.97
C GLN A 129 13.09 5.82 -13.74
N MET A 130 12.67 5.41 -12.56
CA MET A 130 13.06 6.05 -11.30
C MET A 130 14.46 5.63 -10.81
N GLU A 131 15.16 4.78 -11.54
CA GLU A 131 16.46 4.23 -11.14
C GLU A 131 16.44 3.50 -9.78
N LEU A 132 15.28 2.99 -9.38
CA LEU A 132 15.14 2.15 -8.20
C LEU A 132 15.43 0.70 -8.58
N ARG A 133 16.58 0.20 -8.13
CA ARG A 133 17.09 -1.12 -8.51
C ARG A 133 16.84 -2.16 -7.41
N PRO A 134 16.58 -3.44 -7.81
CA PRO A 134 16.63 -4.56 -6.89
C PRO A 134 17.94 -4.57 -6.07
N GLY A 135 17.85 -4.96 -4.80
CA GLY A 135 18.96 -4.98 -3.86
C GLY A 135 19.31 -3.62 -3.24
N GLU A 136 18.95 -2.51 -3.88
CA GLU A 136 19.26 -1.16 -3.40
C GLU A 136 18.01 -0.34 -3.06
N GLY A 137 16.94 -0.53 -3.81
CA GLY A 137 15.71 0.24 -3.66
C GLY A 137 14.97 -0.07 -2.36
N ARG A 138 14.46 0.96 -1.72
CA ARG A 138 13.68 0.92 -0.49
C ARG A 138 12.25 1.33 -0.77
N VAL A 139 11.30 0.48 -0.43
CA VAL A 139 9.88 0.73 -0.70
C VAL A 139 9.10 0.75 0.59
N ILE A 140 8.52 1.89 0.92
CA ILE A 140 7.61 2.05 2.04
C ILE A 140 6.20 1.80 1.52
N VAL A 141 5.54 0.75 1.99
CA VAL A 141 4.22 0.34 1.52
C VAL A 141 3.15 0.76 2.52
N THR A 142 2.19 1.57 2.06
CA THR A 142 1.09 2.13 2.87
C THR A 142 -0.25 1.96 2.18
N GLY A 143 -1.35 2.29 2.85
CA GLY A 143 -2.70 2.28 2.27
C GLY A 143 -3.55 1.09 2.64
N ILE A 144 -4.44 0.66 1.74
CA ILE A 144 -5.46 -0.35 1.99
C ILE A 144 -5.60 -1.41 0.88
N SER A 145 -6.16 -2.59 1.19
CA SER A 145 -6.33 -3.04 2.57
C SER A 145 -5.18 -3.98 2.95
N THR A 146 -4.79 -3.96 4.21
CA THR A 146 -3.57 -4.62 4.72
C THR A 146 -3.44 -6.07 4.23
N ARG A 147 -4.53 -6.86 4.28
CA ARG A 147 -4.54 -8.29 3.96
C ARG A 147 -4.64 -8.59 2.45
N ASN A 148 -4.98 -7.60 1.63
CA ASN A 148 -5.20 -7.74 0.18
C ASN A 148 -4.13 -7.00 -0.62
N CYS A 149 -4.44 -5.81 -1.14
CA CYS A 149 -3.55 -5.07 -2.04
C CYS A 149 -2.22 -4.68 -1.40
N VAL A 150 -2.20 -4.28 -0.11
CA VAL A 150 -0.96 -4.01 0.63
C VAL A 150 -0.11 -5.27 0.73
N GLN A 151 -0.69 -6.40 1.15
CA GLN A 151 0.03 -7.67 1.22
C GLN A 151 0.55 -8.10 -0.15
N SER A 152 -0.26 -7.99 -1.20
CA SER A 152 0.16 -8.33 -2.57
C SER A 152 1.35 -7.48 -3.00
N ALA A 153 1.33 -6.18 -2.74
CA ALA A 153 2.45 -5.28 -3.05
C ALA A 153 3.71 -5.64 -2.25
N VAL A 154 3.60 -5.85 -0.94
CA VAL A 154 4.73 -6.27 -0.09
C VAL A 154 5.40 -7.53 -0.64
N MET A 155 4.61 -8.53 -0.99
CA MET A 155 5.12 -9.77 -1.60
C MET A 155 5.72 -9.52 -2.98
N GLY A 156 5.04 -8.71 -3.82
CA GLY A 156 5.49 -8.38 -5.17
C GLY A 156 6.85 -7.67 -5.19
N PHE A 157 7.08 -6.74 -4.28
CA PHE A 157 8.38 -6.08 -4.12
C PHE A 157 9.43 -7.01 -3.50
N SER A 158 9.05 -7.80 -2.49
CA SER A 158 9.96 -8.75 -1.84
C SER A 158 10.54 -9.77 -2.83
N VAL A 159 9.72 -10.37 -3.70
CA VAL A 159 10.19 -11.34 -4.71
C VAL A 159 10.98 -10.70 -5.85
N ARG A 160 11.02 -9.36 -5.91
CA ARG A 160 11.86 -8.57 -6.82
C ARG A 160 13.11 -8.02 -6.14
N ASP A 161 13.45 -8.54 -4.97
CA ASP A 161 14.65 -8.16 -4.19
C ASP A 161 14.69 -6.69 -3.77
N TYR A 162 13.53 -6.05 -3.53
CA TYR A 162 13.46 -4.73 -2.89
C TYR A 162 13.43 -4.86 -1.37
N HIS A 163 14.01 -3.88 -0.68
CA HIS A 163 13.82 -3.71 0.77
C HIS A 163 12.48 -3.06 1.03
N VAL A 164 11.57 -3.79 1.66
CA VAL A 164 10.19 -3.34 1.91
C VAL A 164 10.01 -2.93 3.37
N TYR A 165 9.47 -1.76 3.58
CA TYR A 165 9.16 -1.22 4.91
C TYR A 165 7.66 -1.03 5.04
N VAL A 166 7.07 -1.62 6.08
CA VAL A 166 5.63 -1.54 6.33
C VAL A 166 5.40 -0.77 7.63
N PRO A 167 5.06 0.53 7.55
CA PRO A 167 4.63 1.27 8.74
C PRO A 167 3.23 0.80 9.14
N MET A 168 3.17 0.07 10.25
CA MET A 168 1.98 -0.59 10.77
C MET A 168 0.82 0.37 11.02
N ASP A 169 1.14 1.62 11.32
CA ASP A 169 0.22 2.72 11.56
C ASP A 169 -0.22 3.46 10.29
N CYS A 170 0.23 3.02 9.11
CA CYS A 170 -0.12 3.54 7.78
C CYS A 170 -0.81 2.50 6.89
N THR A 171 -1.25 1.37 7.45
CA THR A 171 -2.08 0.39 6.74
C THR A 171 -3.35 0.08 7.54
N ALA A 172 -4.44 -0.26 6.87
CA ALA A 172 -5.71 -0.54 7.53
C ALA A 172 -6.47 -1.69 6.87
N HIS A 173 -7.29 -2.35 7.68
CA HIS A 173 -8.30 -3.32 7.28
C HIS A 173 -9.48 -3.23 8.28
N ASN A 174 -10.67 -3.65 7.87
CA ASN A 174 -11.86 -3.67 8.74
C ASN A 174 -11.87 -4.81 9.77
N ASP A 175 -10.96 -5.77 9.66
CA ASP A 175 -10.81 -6.91 10.55
C ASP A 175 -9.38 -6.99 11.07
N GLU A 176 -9.21 -6.79 12.38
CA GLU A 176 -7.91 -6.81 13.06
C GLU A 176 -7.20 -8.16 12.95
N LYS A 177 -7.95 -9.28 12.93
CA LYS A 177 -7.35 -10.61 12.75
C LYS A 177 -6.65 -10.72 11.39
N GLN A 178 -7.24 -10.14 10.35
CA GLN A 178 -6.63 -10.12 9.02
C GLN A 178 -5.40 -9.23 8.97
N VAL A 179 -5.37 -8.13 9.71
CA VAL A 179 -4.16 -7.30 9.88
C VAL A 179 -3.05 -8.13 10.51
N LEU A 180 -3.32 -8.81 11.63
CA LEU A 180 -2.35 -9.65 12.32
C LEU A 180 -1.84 -10.81 11.44
N GLN A 181 -2.71 -11.43 10.65
CA GLN A 181 -2.32 -12.48 9.70
C GLN A 181 -1.33 -11.96 8.65
N ALA A 182 -1.59 -10.77 8.10
CA ALA A 182 -0.68 -10.15 7.15
C ALA A 182 0.67 -9.82 7.80
N PHE A 183 0.67 -9.22 8.99
CA PHE A 183 1.89 -8.87 9.71
C PHE A 183 2.70 -10.11 10.11
N SER A 184 2.02 -11.19 10.54
CA SER A 184 2.66 -12.47 10.81
C SER A 184 3.33 -13.06 9.56
N LEU A 185 2.70 -12.92 8.39
CA LEU A 185 3.32 -13.33 7.13
C LEU A 185 4.57 -12.49 6.83
N PHE A 186 4.49 -11.17 6.98
CA PHE A 186 5.61 -10.25 6.69
C PHE A 186 6.83 -10.51 7.58
N THR A 187 6.62 -10.93 8.81
CA THR A 187 7.70 -11.27 9.75
C THR A 187 8.14 -12.75 9.68
N SER A 188 7.50 -13.55 8.84
CA SER A 188 7.83 -14.96 8.68
C SER A 188 9.22 -15.17 8.06
N PHE A 189 9.75 -16.39 8.22
CA PHE A 189 11.08 -16.74 7.70
C PHE A 189 11.25 -16.45 6.21
N GLY A 190 10.19 -16.62 5.41
CA GLY A 190 10.22 -16.42 3.97
C GLY A 190 10.37 -14.95 3.54
N TYR A 191 10.00 -13.98 4.40
CA TYR A 191 9.96 -12.55 4.05
C TYR A 191 10.86 -11.66 4.92
N LYS A 192 11.23 -12.09 6.12
CA LYS A 192 12.02 -11.28 7.07
C LYS A 192 13.38 -10.80 6.55
N HIS A 193 13.87 -11.36 5.45
CA HIS A 193 15.13 -10.94 4.83
C HIS A 193 14.98 -9.64 4.03
N SER A 194 13.78 -9.32 3.56
CA SER A 194 13.48 -8.14 2.73
C SER A 194 12.38 -7.25 3.30
N VAL A 195 11.56 -7.74 4.26
CA VAL A 195 10.45 -6.98 4.83
C VAL A 195 10.74 -6.58 6.27
N THR A 196 10.63 -5.29 6.55
CA THR A 196 10.80 -4.70 7.88
C THR A 196 9.51 -4.06 8.35
N MET A 197 9.02 -4.47 9.52
CA MET A 197 7.89 -3.80 10.17
C MET A 197 8.40 -2.57 10.92
N THR A 198 7.74 -1.43 10.71
CA THR A 198 8.11 -0.16 11.33
C THR A 198 6.85 0.66 11.70
N ARG A 199 7.02 1.91 12.06
CA ARG A 199 5.96 2.92 12.20
C ARG A 199 6.37 4.19 11.47
N SER A 200 5.41 5.00 11.07
CA SER A 200 5.68 6.23 10.33
C SER A 200 6.62 7.20 11.07
N ASP A 201 6.50 7.27 12.41
CA ASP A 201 7.34 8.10 13.28
C ASP A 201 8.76 7.55 13.51
N LEU A 202 9.00 6.28 13.20
CA LEU A 202 10.30 5.61 13.34
C LEU A 202 11.11 5.59 12.02
N ILE A 203 10.58 6.15 10.94
CA ILE A 203 11.28 6.29 9.67
C ILE A 203 12.04 7.63 9.68
N GLN A 204 13.35 7.56 9.55
CA GLN A 204 14.24 8.70 9.37
C GLN A 204 14.78 8.70 7.93
N LEU A 205 14.88 9.89 7.34
CA LEU A 205 15.33 10.08 5.95
C LEU A 205 16.58 10.96 5.94
N TYR A 206 17.58 10.60 5.13
CA TYR A 206 18.80 11.36 4.91
C TYR A 206 19.17 11.42 3.44
#